data_b540d7902f2b7f688f26bbb09e0ee638
#
_entry.id   b540d7902f2b7f688f26bbb09e0ee638
#
_cell.length_a   1.000
_cell.length_b   1.000
_cell.length_c   1.000
_cell.angle_alpha   90.00
_cell.angle_beta   90.00
_cell.angle_gamma   90.00
#
_symmetry.space_group_name_H-M   'P 1'
#
loop_
_entity.id
_entity.type
_entity.pdbx_description
1 polymer ?
#
loop_
_entity_poly.entity_id
_entity_poly.type
_entity_poly.pdbx_seq_one_letter_code
_entity_poly.pdbx_strand_id
1 'polypeptide(L)'
;KVIDIHAHIYEKVAGITQGQPMSSTSQGKVTIGNREIQFLPPSFERSCSTAEALIAYMDWCGIEKALLMPNPFYGYHNYYFKESVKKYPDRLRGVALVDIMKGKAAAEELAQIYDEGILFGMKIEVDSTFQCAPGTRLADPKLAPVWDCCEQYHQPMFIHMFRREDIVDLELLAKTYPHITFVICHMGADICFR
;
A
#
# COMPACT_ATOMS: atom_id res chain seq x y z
N LYS A 1 1.41 24.49 -6.86
CA LYS A 1 1.24 23.09 -7.26
C LYS A 1 1.10 22.25 -6.00
N VAL A 2 -0.02 21.51 -5.90
CA VAL A 2 -0.29 20.62 -4.79
C VAL A 2 -0.18 19.18 -5.29
N ILE A 3 0.51 18.32 -4.54
CA ILE A 3 0.65 16.90 -4.82
C ILE A 3 0.15 16.13 -3.60
N ASP A 4 -0.81 15.23 -3.79
CA ASP A 4 -1.23 14.27 -2.78
C ASP A 4 -0.30 13.05 -2.85
N ILE A 5 0.45 12.79 -1.79
CA ILE A 5 1.42 11.68 -1.75
C ILE A 5 0.86 10.39 -1.14
N HIS A 6 -0.44 10.33 -0.81
CA HIS A 6 -1.02 9.15 -0.17
C HIS A 6 -2.53 9.00 -0.46
N ALA A 7 -2.86 8.74 -1.72
CA ALA A 7 -4.24 8.50 -2.14
C ALA A 7 -4.53 7.01 -2.33
N HIS A 8 -5.71 6.56 -1.92
CA HIS A 8 -6.16 5.17 -2.11
C HIS A 8 -7.24 5.10 -3.17
N ILE A 9 -7.08 4.14 -4.10
CA ILE A 9 -8.14 3.76 -5.04
C ILE A 9 -8.36 2.26 -5.01
N TYR A 10 -9.59 1.83 -5.19
CA TYR A 10 -9.99 0.42 -5.30
C TYR A 10 -11.37 0.32 -5.94
N GLU A 11 -11.56 -0.67 -6.81
CA GLU A 11 -12.87 -0.96 -7.42
C GLU A 11 -13.78 -1.70 -6.43
N LYS A 12 -13.18 -2.44 -5.52
CA LYS A 12 -13.84 -3.17 -4.44
C LYS A 12 -12.85 -3.43 -3.31
N VAL A 13 -13.32 -3.56 -2.10
CA VAL A 13 -12.55 -4.12 -1.00
C VAL A 13 -12.50 -5.64 -1.16
N ALA A 14 -11.31 -6.21 -1.18
CA ALA A 14 -11.06 -7.64 -1.37
C ALA A 14 -9.82 -8.10 -0.58
N GLY A 15 -9.53 -7.46 0.52
CA GLY A 15 -8.41 -7.78 1.39
C GLY A 15 -8.74 -8.84 2.44
N ILE A 16 -7.84 -8.94 3.41
CA ILE A 16 -7.99 -9.84 4.55
C ILE A 16 -7.70 -9.02 5.81
N THR A 17 -8.47 -9.21 6.86
CA THR A 17 -8.17 -8.67 8.18
C THR A 17 -8.37 -9.73 9.24
N GLN A 18 -7.38 -9.90 10.13
CA GLN A 18 -7.39 -10.92 11.18
C GLN A 18 -7.74 -12.32 10.64
N GLY A 19 -7.21 -12.66 9.46
CA GLY A 19 -7.48 -13.93 8.78
C GLY A 19 -8.89 -14.06 8.17
N GLN A 20 -9.72 -13.01 8.23
CA GLN A 20 -11.07 -13.01 7.65
C GLN A 20 -11.07 -12.24 6.31
N PRO A 21 -11.71 -12.80 5.26
CA PRO A 21 -11.84 -12.10 3.99
C PRO A 21 -12.78 -10.90 4.13
N MET A 22 -12.47 -9.87 3.36
CA MET A 22 -13.26 -8.66 3.26
C MET A 22 -13.90 -8.56 1.87
N SER A 23 -15.10 -8.01 1.81
CA SER A 23 -15.79 -7.75 0.55
C SER A 23 -16.62 -6.49 0.62
N SER A 24 -16.56 -5.68 -0.44
CA SER A 24 -17.48 -4.56 -0.62
C SER A 24 -18.92 -5.06 -0.76
N THR A 25 -19.82 -4.39 -0.08
CA THR A 25 -21.28 -4.50 -0.30
C THR A 25 -21.82 -3.18 -0.84
N SER A 26 -22.99 -2.75 -0.44
CA SER A 26 -23.57 -1.49 -0.89
C SER A 26 -23.53 -0.40 0.17
N GLN A 27 -23.74 0.83 -0.24
CA GLN A 27 -23.89 1.99 0.67
C GLN A 27 -22.73 2.17 1.65
N GLY A 28 -21.51 2.05 1.14
CA GLY A 28 -20.29 2.25 1.94
C GLY A 28 -19.98 1.12 2.92
N LYS A 29 -20.69 0.01 2.88
CA LYS A 29 -20.48 -1.12 3.77
C LYS A 29 -19.51 -2.15 3.19
N VAL A 30 -18.88 -2.90 4.08
CA VAL A 30 -18.05 -4.07 3.77
C VAL A 30 -18.40 -5.21 4.73
N THR A 31 -18.25 -6.43 4.27
CA THR A 31 -18.25 -7.60 5.14
C THR A 31 -16.84 -7.94 5.60
N ILE A 32 -16.69 -8.41 6.84
CA ILE A 32 -15.48 -9.03 7.39
C ILE A 32 -15.93 -10.39 7.92
N GLY A 33 -15.60 -11.45 7.22
CA GLY A 33 -16.20 -12.75 7.46
C GLY A 33 -17.73 -12.66 7.36
N ASN A 34 -18.44 -12.96 8.45
CA ASN A 34 -19.91 -12.91 8.52
C ASN A 34 -20.48 -11.60 9.09
N ARG A 35 -19.65 -10.59 9.32
CA ARG A 35 -20.09 -9.31 9.89
C ARG A 35 -20.09 -8.23 8.82
N GLU A 36 -21.18 -7.46 8.70
CA GLU A 36 -21.23 -6.25 7.90
C GLU A 36 -20.94 -5.02 8.77
N ILE A 37 -20.08 -4.14 8.30
CA ILE A 37 -19.73 -2.88 8.96
C ILE A 37 -19.86 -1.71 8.01
N GLN A 38 -20.17 -0.52 8.55
CA GLN A 38 -20.07 0.73 7.80
C GLN A 38 -18.59 1.13 7.71
N PHE A 39 -18.07 1.19 6.50
CA PHE A 39 -16.66 1.48 6.23
C PHE A 39 -16.44 2.84 5.57
N LEU A 40 -17.30 3.18 4.61
CA LEU A 40 -17.36 4.48 3.95
C LEU A 40 -18.69 5.17 4.26
N PRO A 41 -18.85 6.46 4.00
CA PRO A 41 -20.15 7.12 4.07
C PRO A 41 -21.20 6.39 3.24
N PRO A 42 -22.48 6.36 3.69
CA PRO A 42 -23.56 5.65 2.97
C PRO A 42 -23.82 6.13 1.54
N SER A 43 -23.32 7.31 1.17
CA SER A 43 -23.38 7.86 -0.19
C SER A 43 -22.53 7.08 -1.21
N PHE A 44 -21.64 6.22 -0.75
CA PHE A 44 -20.84 5.34 -1.62
C PHE A 44 -21.65 4.09 -1.99
N GLU A 45 -22.43 4.15 -3.07
CA GLU A 45 -23.32 3.05 -3.47
C GLU A 45 -22.62 1.70 -3.59
N ARG A 46 -21.39 1.67 -4.13
CA ARG A 46 -20.63 0.44 -4.39
C ARG A 46 -19.55 0.15 -3.37
N SER A 47 -19.42 0.96 -2.32
CA SER A 47 -18.30 0.83 -1.37
C SER A 47 -16.93 0.71 -2.06
N CYS A 48 -16.67 1.59 -3.02
CA CYS A 48 -15.43 1.68 -3.80
C CYS A 48 -14.91 3.12 -3.83
N SER A 49 -13.65 3.28 -4.21
CA SER A 49 -13.00 4.57 -4.48
C SER A 49 -12.27 4.46 -5.81
N THR A 50 -12.88 4.93 -6.90
CA THR A 50 -12.31 4.75 -8.24
C THR A 50 -11.31 5.83 -8.62
N ALA A 51 -10.47 5.54 -9.61
CA ALA A 51 -9.53 6.52 -10.15
C ALA A 51 -10.27 7.76 -10.70
N GLU A 52 -11.43 7.56 -11.33
CA GLU A 52 -12.26 8.65 -11.86
C GLU A 52 -12.77 9.57 -10.74
N ALA A 53 -13.22 8.97 -9.62
CA ALA A 53 -13.65 9.73 -8.46
C ALA A 53 -12.47 10.52 -7.86
N LEU A 54 -11.28 9.89 -7.74
CA LEU A 54 -10.08 10.57 -7.30
C LEU A 54 -9.73 11.76 -8.19
N ILE A 55 -9.72 11.59 -9.52
CA ILE A 55 -9.43 12.68 -10.46
C ILE A 55 -10.45 13.82 -10.29
N ALA A 56 -11.73 13.52 -10.14
CA ALA A 56 -12.76 14.55 -9.92
C ALA A 56 -12.53 15.32 -8.61
N TYR A 57 -12.16 14.64 -7.53
CA TYR A 57 -11.78 15.27 -6.26
C TYR A 57 -10.50 16.10 -6.38
N MET A 58 -9.50 15.61 -7.09
CA MET A 58 -8.27 16.35 -7.35
C MET A 58 -8.56 17.65 -8.10
N ASP A 59 -9.40 17.60 -9.12
CA ASP A 59 -9.78 18.78 -9.90
C ASP A 59 -10.57 19.79 -9.04
N TRP A 60 -11.48 19.31 -8.21
CA TRP A 60 -12.24 20.17 -7.29
C TRP A 60 -11.35 20.82 -6.22
N CYS A 61 -10.35 20.09 -5.70
CA CYS A 61 -9.44 20.58 -4.66
C CYS A 61 -8.20 21.31 -5.20
N GLY A 62 -8.01 21.37 -6.53
CA GLY A 62 -6.82 21.96 -7.14
C GLY A 62 -5.55 21.13 -6.93
N ILE A 63 -5.67 19.81 -6.78
CA ILE A 63 -4.55 18.86 -6.64
C ILE A 63 -4.06 18.50 -8.06
N GLU A 64 -2.78 18.77 -8.34
CA GLU A 64 -2.20 18.53 -9.65
C GLU A 64 -1.88 17.06 -9.90
N LYS A 65 -1.29 16.39 -8.91
CA LYS A 65 -0.87 14.98 -9.02
C LYS A 65 -1.18 14.21 -7.74
N ALA A 66 -1.36 12.90 -7.88
CA ALA A 66 -1.49 12.00 -6.74
C ALA A 66 -0.60 10.77 -6.88
N LEU A 67 -0.09 10.30 -5.74
CA LEU A 67 0.57 9.02 -5.60
C LEU A 67 -0.45 8.00 -5.07
N LEU A 68 -0.73 7.00 -5.89
CA LEU A 68 -1.58 5.88 -5.51
C LEU A 68 -0.83 4.98 -4.54
N MET A 69 -1.30 4.94 -3.32
CA MET A 69 -0.73 4.14 -2.25
C MET A 69 -1.59 2.89 -2.04
N PRO A 70 -1.05 1.68 -2.25
CA PRO A 70 -1.82 0.48 -1.99
C PRO A 70 -1.95 0.23 -0.49
N ASN A 71 -2.98 -0.54 -0.12
CA ASN A 71 -3.14 -1.05 1.23
C ASN A 71 -3.72 -2.47 1.15
N PRO A 72 -3.10 -3.46 1.81
CA PRO A 72 -3.56 -4.85 1.78
C PRO A 72 -4.97 -5.04 2.33
N PHE A 73 -5.46 -4.09 3.13
CA PHE A 73 -6.86 -4.05 3.57
C PHE A 73 -7.84 -4.00 2.40
N TYR A 74 -7.52 -3.24 1.34
CA TYR A 74 -8.35 -3.20 0.13
C TYR A 74 -8.13 -4.42 -0.76
N GLY A 75 -6.96 -5.05 -0.68
CA GLY A 75 -6.53 -6.16 -1.52
C GLY A 75 -5.33 -5.80 -2.41
N TYR A 76 -4.89 -6.78 -3.19
CA TYR A 76 -3.75 -6.64 -4.09
C TYR A 76 -4.23 -6.12 -5.45
N HIS A 77 -4.21 -4.81 -5.65
CA HIS A 77 -4.80 -4.13 -6.81
C HIS A 77 -3.75 -3.59 -7.80
N ASN A 78 -2.57 -4.21 -7.92
CA ASN A 78 -1.52 -3.75 -8.84
C ASN A 78 -2.03 -3.59 -10.28
N TYR A 79 -2.87 -4.51 -10.76
CA TYR A 79 -3.47 -4.39 -12.09
C TYR A 79 -4.29 -3.10 -12.22
N TYR A 80 -5.18 -2.82 -11.28
CA TYR A 80 -6.01 -1.64 -11.32
C TYR A 80 -5.18 -0.35 -11.22
N PHE A 81 -4.12 -0.35 -10.42
CA PHE A 81 -3.19 0.77 -10.34
C PHE A 81 -2.47 0.99 -11.67
N LYS A 82 -1.97 -0.07 -12.32
CA LYS A 82 -1.32 0.01 -13.64
C LYS A 82 -2.26 0.64 -14.68
N GLU A 83 -3.51 0.17 -14.76
CA GLU A 83 -4.50 0.71 -15.71
C GLU A 83 -4.85 2.17 -15.40
N SER A 84 -4.96 2.52 -14.12
CA SER A 84 -5.22 3.91 -13.69
C SER A 84 -4.07 4.85 -14.03
N VAL A 85 -2.82 4.42 -13.83
CA VAL A 85 -1.62 5.21 -14.21
C VAL A 85 -1.54 5.36 -15.72
N LYS A 86 -1.80 4.31 -16.50
CA LYS A 86 -1.83 4.40 -17.98
C LYS A 86 -2.92 5.35 -18.48
N LYS A 87 -4.07 5.34 -17.83
CA LYS A 87 -5.20 6.20 -18.19
C LYS A 87 -4.96 7.68 -17.85
N TYR A 88 -4.25 7.96 -16.76
CA TYR A 88 -3.98 9.30 -16.26
C TYR A 88 -2.48 9.54 -16.02
N PRO A 89 -1.62 9.42 -17.07
CA PRO A 89 -0.16 9.37 -16.89
C PRO A 89 0.46 10.67 -16.37
N ASP A 90 -0.20 11.81 -16.59
CA ASP A 90 0.26 13.11 -16.12
C ASP A 90 -0.23 13.45 -14.71
N ARG A 91 -1.19 12.68 -14.20
CA ARG A 91 -1.88 12.94 -12.94
C ARG A 91 -1.53 11.92 -11.86
N LEU A 92 -1.33 10.66 -12.22
CA LEU A 92 -1.15 9.57 -11.28
C LEU A 92 0.21 8.89 -11.41
N ARG A 93 0.74 8.46 -10.27
CA ARG A 93 1.83 7.49 -10.13
C ARG A 93 1.38 6.43 -9.13
N GLY A 94 1.89 5.21 -9.24
CA GLY A 94 1.43 4.11 -8.39
C GLY A 94 2.58 3.36 -7.72
N VAL A 95 2.38 3.01 -6.45
CA VAL A 95 3.26 2.15 -5.66
C VAL A 95 2.79 0.71 -5.76
N ALA A 96 3.72 -0.24 -5.81
CA ALA A 96 3.42 -1.67 -5.86
C ALA A 96 3.04 -2.24 -4.49
N LEU A 97 2.32 -3.36 -4.51
CA LEU A 97 2.03 -4.19 -3.33
C LEU A 97 2.15 -5.65 -3.71
N VAL A 98 2.97 -6.41 -3.00
CA VAL A 98 3.07 -7.86 -3.13
C VAL A 98 2.84 -8.55 -1.78
N ASP A 99 2.49 -9.83 -1.83
CA ASP A 99 2.38 -10.64 -0.61
C ASP A 99 3.77 -11.01 -0.10
N ILE A 100 4.30 -10.18 0.78
CA ILE A 100 5.66 -10.31 1.31
C ILE A 100 5.91 -11.63 2.04
N MET A 101 4.86 -12.30 2.52
CA MET A 101 4.98 -13.60 3.18
C MET A 101 5.35 -14.74 2.21
N LYS A 102 5.28 -14.50 0.91
CA LYS A 102 5.76 -15.42 -0.13
C LYS A 102 7.28 -15.38 -0.33
N GLY A 103 7.98 -14.47 0.37
CA GLY A 103 9.45 -14.39 0.34
C GLY A 103 10.01 -14.23 -1.09
N LYS A 104 10.74 -15.24 -1.58
CA LYS A 104 11.36 -15.19 -2.91
C LYS A 104 10.34 -15.00 -4.04
N ALA A 105 9.18 -15.65 -3.99
CA ALA A 105 8.15 -15.48 -5.01
C ALA A 105 7.56 -14.06 -5.01
N ALA A 106 7.48 -13.39 -3.86
CA ALA A 106 7.11 -11.97 -3.79
C ALA A 106 8.18 -11.07 -4.43
N ALA A 107 9.45 -11.36 -4.22
CA ALA A 107 10.54 -10.62 -4.85
C ALA A 107 10.56 -10.81 -6.38
N GLU A 108 10.30 -12.00 -6.89
CA GLU A 108 10.18 -12.29 -8.33
C GLU A 108 8.99 -11.54 -8.95
N GLU A 109 7.83 -11.51 -8.28
CA GLU A 109 6.67 -10.71 -8.71
C GLU A 109 7.01 -9.23 -8.74
N LEU A 110 7.70 -8.73 -7.70
CA LEU A 110 8.08 -7.33 -7.58
C LEU A 110 9.08 -6.91 -8.67
N ALA A 111 10.07 -7.76 -8.98
CA ALA A 111 11.01 -7.54 -10.07
C ALA A 111 10.28 -7.40 -11.43
N GLN A 112 9.31 -8.27 -11.70
CA GLN A 112 8.50 -8.18 -12.93
C GLN A 112 7.72 -6.85 -12.99
N ILE A 113 7.17 -6.40 -11.87
CA ILE A 113 6.46 -5.11 -11.79
C ILE A 113 7.41 -3.94 -12.09
N TYR A 114 8.64 -3.99 -11.59
CA TYR A 114 9.64 -2.94 -11.85
C TYR A 114 10.14 -2.96 -13.29
N ASP A 115 10.33 -4.13 -13.88
CA ASP A 115 10.72 -4.27 -15.30
C ASP A 115 9.66 -3.70 -16.26
N GLU A 116 8.37 -3.72 -15.87
CA GLU A 116 7.30 -3.09 -16.65
C GLU A 116 7.37 -1.56 -16.61
N GLY A 117 7.96 -0.95 -15.57
CA GLY A 117 8.18 0.49 -15.43
C GLY A 117 6.93 1.34 -15.22
N ILE A 118 5.78 0.74 -14.86
CA ILE A 118 4.51 1.45 -14.66
C ILE A 118 4.30 1.81 -13.18
N LEU A 119 4.56 0.86 -12.28
CA LEU A 119 4.55 1.07 -10.84
C LEU A 119 5.97 1.14 -10.32
N PHE A 120 6.17 1.81 -9.20
CA PHE A 120 7.46 1.94 -8.53
C PHE A 120 7.32 1.77 -7.02
N GLY A 121 8.47 1.55 -6.37
CA GLY A 121 8.48 1.37 -4.92
C GLY A 121 7.59 0.23 -4.44
N MET A 122 7.50 0.06 -3.15
CA MET A 122 6.65 -0.93 -2.53
C MET A 122 6.10 -0.41 -1.21
N LYS A 123 4.85 -0.77 -0.89
CA LYS A 123 4.24 -0.53 0.42
C LYS A 123 4.34 -1.77 1.31
N ILE A 124 4.72 -1.55 2.58
CA ILE A 124 4.78 -2.61 3.59
C ILE A 124 4.07 -2.21 4.89
N GLU A 125 3.35 -3.16 5.50
CA GLU A 125 2.61 -3.03 6.76
C GLU A 125 2.81 -4.28 7.62
N VAL A 126 3.91 -4.36 8.38
CA VAL A 126 4.25 -5.58 9.14
C VAL A 126 3.51 -5.73 10.46
N ASP A 127 3.04 -4.64 11.03
CA ASP A 127 2.33 -4.60 12.31
C ASP A 127 0.82 -4.81 12.17
N SER A 128 0.34 -4.78 10.94
CA SER A 128 -1.07 -5.01 10.64
C SER A 128 -1.35 -6.49 10.38
N THR A 129 -2.55 -6.91 10.75
CA THR A 129 -3.05 -8.24 10.43
C THR A 129 -3.51 -8.36 8.96
N PHE A 130 -3.24 -7.35 8.15
CA PHE A 130 -3.65 -7.28 6.75
C PHE A 130 -2.62 -7.89 5.80
N GLN A 131 -1.33 -7.79 6.12
CA GLN A 131 -0.26 -8.26 5.23
C GLN A 131 0.58 -9.37 5.83
N CYS A 132 0.79 -9.37 7.13
CA CYS A 132 1.72 -10.27 7.81
C CYS A 132 1.06 -11.09 8.90
N ALA A 133 1.68 -12.21 9.25
CA ALA A 133 1.37 -12.92 10.47
C ALA A 133 1.67 -12.03 11.70
N PRO A 134 0.87 -12.16 12.77
CA PRO A 134 1.13 -11.44 14.01
C PRO A 134 2.58 -11.66 14.51
N GLY A 135 3.23 -10.58 14.92
CA GLY A 135 4.61 -10.62 15.43
C GLY A 135 5.70 -10.55 14.35
N THR A 136 5.36 -10.52 13.06
CA THR A 136 6.33 -10.27 12.00
C THR A 136 7.04 -8.94 12.23
N ARG A 137 8.36 -8.90 12.06
CA ARG A 137 9.21 -7.72 12.19
C ARG A 137 9.65 -7.22 10.82
N LEU A 138 9.95 -5.92 10.68
CA LEU A 138 10.48 -5.35 9.43
C LEU A 138 11.80 -6.03 9.02
N ALA A 139 12.67 -6.31 9.98
CA ALA A 139 13.94 -6.99 9.74
C ALA A 139 13.84 -8.54 9.83
N ASP A 140 12.64 -9.13 9.76
CA ASP A 140 12.50 -10.59 9.70
C ASP A 140 13.25 -11.14 8.48
N PRO A 141 14.15 -12.11 8.63
CA PRO A 141 14.90 -12.69 7.52
C PRO A 141 14.04 -13.24 6.37
N LYS A 142 12.80 -13.61 6.65
CA LYS A 142 11.82 -14.04 5.61
C LYS A 142 11.51 -12.93 4.61
N LEU A 143 11.64 -11.67 5.01
CA LEU A 143 11.40 -10.51 4.16
C LEU A 143 12.64 -10.08 3.37
N ALA A 144 13.83 -10.61 3.67
CA ALA A 144 15.07 -10.24 3.00
C ALA A 144 14.99 -10.29 1.46
N PRO A 145 14.38 -11.29 0.80
CA PRO A 145 14.28 -11.30 -0.65
C PRO A 145 13.56 -10.06 -1.23
N VAL A 146 12.58 -9.51 -0.50
CA VAL A 146 11.86 -8.30 -0.93
C VAL A 146 12.75 -7.06 -0.77
N TRP A 147 13.49 -6.97 0.33
CA TRP A 147 14.46 -5.90 0.57
C TRP A 147 15.57 -5.94 -0.49
N ASP A 148 16.14 -7.12 -0.76
CA ASP A 148 17.18 -7.31 -1.78
C ASP A 148 16.69 -6.85 -3.16
N CYS A 149 15.45 -7.18 -3.53
CA CYS A 149 14.85 -6.72 -4.77
C CYS A 149 14.75 -5.20 -4.84
N CYS A 150 14.22 -4.56 -3.79
CA CYS A 150 14.11 -3.10 -3.74
C CYS A 150 15.48 -2.41 -3.79
N GLU A 151 16.49 -2.95 -3.11
CA GLU A 151 17.87 -2.47 -3.16
C GLU A 151 18.44 -2.58 -4.57
N GLN A 152 18.29 -3.73 -5.23
CA GLN A 152 18.79 -3.98 -6.59
C GLN A 152 18.19 -3.00 -7.61
N TYR A 153 16.90 -2.70 -7.48
CA TYR A 153 16.17 -1.79 -8.37
C TYR A 153 16.21 -0.33 -7.91
N HIS A 154 16.88 -0.01 -6.81
CA HIS A 154 16.92 1.32 -6.20
C HIS A 154 15.51 1.91 -5.97
N GLN A 155 14.59 1.09 -5.50
CA GLN A 155 13.21 1.47 -5.34
C GLN A 155 12.89 1.91 -3.91
N PRO A 156 12.05 2.94 -3.72
CA PRO A 156 11.65 3.38 -2.38
C PRO A 156 10.72 2.38 -1.72
N MET A 157 10.82 2.30 -0.38
CA MET A 157 9.93 1.51 0.47
C MET A 157 9.06 2.44 1.31
N PHE A 158 7.75 2.29 1.17
CA PHE A 158 6.75 3.04 1.92
C PHE A 158 6.29 2.18 3.11
N ILE A 159 6.63 2.60 4.32
CA ILE A 159 6.45 1.79 5.52
C ILE A 159 5.33 2.38 6.39
N HIS A 160 4.34 1.56 6.69
CA HIS A 160 3.34 1.83 7.71
C HIS A 160 3.84 1.25 9.03
N MET A 161 4.12 2.11 10.01
CA MET A 161 4.71 1.75 11.30
C MET A 161 3.81 2.20 12.44
N PHE A 162 3.59 1.32 13.41
CA PHE A 162 2.85 1.62 14.65
C PHE A 162 3.60 1.22 15.91
N ARG A 163 4.68 0.41 15.79
CA ARG A 163 5.41 -0.14 16.93
C ARG A 163 6.78 0.49 17.06
N ARG A 164 7.21 0.72 18.29
CA ARG A 164 8.55 1.25 18.59
C ARG A 164 9.67 0.31 18.12
N GLU A 165 9.42 -0.98 18.15
CA GLU A 165 10.35 -2.01 17.67
C GLU A 165 10.70 -1.85 16.19
N ASP A 166 9.75 -1.32 15.39
CA ASP A 166 9.96 -1.09 13.97
C ASP A 166 11.01 0.00 13.70
N ILE A 167 11.23 0.93 14.66
CA ILE A 167 12.28 1.95 14.56
C ILE A 167 13.67 1.30 14.58
N VAL A 168 13.87 0.33 15.45
CA VAL A 168 15.16 -0.40 15.57
C VAL A 168 15.42 -1.21 14.30
N ASP A 169 14.38 -1.88 13.80
CA ASP A 169 14.47 -2.63 12.55
C ASP A 169 14.75 -1.71 11.35
N LEU A 170 14.09 -0.55 11.29
CA LEU A 170 14.30 0.44 10.25
C LEU A 170 15.75 0.97 10.24
N GLU A 171 16.30 1.25 11.42
CA GLU A 171 17.72 1.65 11.56
C GLU A 171 18.67 0.58 11.01
N LEU A 172 18.42 -0.69 11.32
CA LEU A 172 19.17 -1.81 10.77
C LEU A 172 19.05 -1.91 9.26
N LEU A 173 17.82 -1.85 8.75
CA LEU A 173 17.55 -1.94 7.31
C LEU A 173 18.18 -0.77 6.54
N ALA A 174 18.12 0.45 7.06
CA ALA A 174 18.72 1.62 6.42
C ALA A 174 20.26 1.52 6.33
N LYS A 175 20.90 0.83 7.28
CA LYS A 175 22.33 0.53 7.23
C LYS A 175 22.66 -0.60 6.27
N THR A 176 21.76 -1.58 6.14
CA THR A 176 21.95 -2.77 5.31
C THR A 176 21.66 -2.51 3.83
N TYR A 177 20.68 -1.64 3.55
CA TYR A 177 20.16 -1.34 2.21
C TYR A 177 20.30 0.16 1.87
N PRO A 178 21.51 0.64 1.58
CA PRO A 178 21.79 2.08 1.44
C PRO A 178 21.17 2.73 0.19
N HIS A 179 20.74 1.95 -0.80
CA HIS A 179 20.11 2.49 -2.02
C HIS A 179 18.57 2.54 -1.91
N ILE A 180 17.99 2.00 -0.83
CA ILE A 180 16.55 2.12 -0.59
C ILE A 180 16.25 3.47 0.08
N THR A 181 15.35 4.24 -0.53
CA THR A 181 14.74 5.39 0.15
C THR A 181 13.59 4.91 1.03
N PHE A 182 13.74 5.01 2.34
CA PHE A 182 12.69 4.65 3.29
C PHE A 182 11.74 5.84 3.51
N VAL A 183 10.46 5.66 3.20
CA VAL A 183 9.40 6.65 3.39
C VAL A 183 8.46 6.17 4.48
N ILE A 184 8.43 6.89 5.60
CA ILE A 184 7.58 6.54 6.73
C ILE A 184 6.22 7.19 6.55
N CYS A 185 5.19 6.36 6.35
CA CYS A 185 3.83 6.82 6.18
C CYS A 185 3.28 7.42 7.48
N HIS A 186 2.36 8.39 7.35
CA HIS A 186 1.64 9.01 8.48
C HIS A 186 2.55 9.57 9.57
N MET A 187 3.77 10.01 9.20
CA MET A 187 4.78 10.51 10.15
C MET A 187 5.06 9.55 11.33
N GLY A 188 4.96 8.23 11.09
CA GLY A 188 5.13 7.20 12.13
C GLY A 188 3.93 7.04 13.05
N ALA A 189 2.76 7.58 12.68
CA ALA A 189 1.52 7.49 13.45
C ALA A 189 1.73 7.84 14.94
N ASP A 190 1.19 7.04 15.87
CA ASP A 190 1.28 7.30 17.31
C ASP A 190 2.70 7.24 17.89
N ILE A 191 3.67 6.65 17.18
CA ILE A 191 5.04 6.47 17.69
C ILE A 191 5.75 7.81 17.86
N CYS A 192 5.49 8.76 16.97
CA CYS A 192 6.15 10.07 16.98
C CYS A 192 5.53 11.07 17.95
N PHE A 193 4.36 10.79 18.52
CA PHE A 193 3.59 11.71 19.34
C PHE A 193 3.44 11.30 20.81
N ARG A 194 4.16 10.26 21.26
CA ARG A 194 4.13 9.79 22.65
C ARG A 194 5.48 9.90 23.35
#